data_a360d1c4163dca485f0e2a7690441342
#
_entry.id   a360d1c4163dca485f0e2a7690441342
#
_cell.length_a   1.000
_cell.length_b   1.000
_cell.length_c   1.000
_cell.angle_alpha   90.00
_cell.angle_beta   90.00
_cell.angle_gamma   90.00
#
_symmetry.space_group_name_H-M   'P 1'
#
loop_
_entity.id
_entity.type
_entity.pdbx_description
1 polymer ?
#
loop_
_entity_poly.entity_id
_entity_poly.type
_entity_poly.pdbx_seq_one_letter_code
_entity_poly.pdbx_strand_id
1 'polypeptide(L)'
;MRVYRKGISTVFVVVVVVVLLVVIGVLAYAYASVSGSTTTVTTTSTTDVTMGPLVSYSADAYATETAALLNSFSKVTGIPVAPVISGGSNADASSIKAGAPDDVFISSALSATAPSHLGNLSSNWAIGFASDQMVVAYSNATLTNTAASTIIIQGQTAAKSNATSNWNSFFTALTSGSVKAGISNPVADPGGLRGWLVLEISGYLYSNGNQSAYVTPLLKSGANVTGANSADLVAPLQSGQIQFLFIYKSAAISDGLGYLALDSHVNLSNPSLAAFYSEFSYTDSAGKTMGAPIVLVVTVPLSSTNTSEALEFVQYLVKNSASLSSYGLVTPPKDLLYSSITAPQTLPSAIQALVSQGLLVQAGPI
;
A
#
# COMPACT_ATOMS: atom_id res chain seq x y z
N MET A 1 68.02 32.20 3.80
CA MET A 1 67.83 30.74 3.73
C MET A 1 67.57 30.36 2.26
N ARG A 2 68.59 29.85 1.54
CA ARG A 2 68.49 29.48 0.12
C ARG A 2 67.96 28.04 0.02
N VAL A 3 66.80 27.86 -0.57
CA VAL A 3 66.24 26.54 -0.85
C VAL A 3 66.85 26.02 -2.16
N TYR A 4 67.63 24.95 -2.08
CA TYR A 4 68.17 24.22 -3.23
C TYR A 4 67.07 23.35 -3.85
N ARG A 5 66.57 23.73 -5.05
CA ARG A 5 65.78 22.82 -5.89
C ARG A 5 66.75 21.83 -6.56
N LYS A 6 66.73 20.54 -6.15
CA LYS A 6 67.38 19.46 -6.91
C LYS A 6 66.61 19.27 -8.23
N GLY A 7 67.24 19.62 -9.34
CA GLY A 7 66.69 19.30 -10.66
C GLY A 7 66.73 17.80 -10.92
N ILE A 8 65.65 17.30 -11.52
CA ILE A 8 65.56 15.87 -11.94
C ILE A 8 66.61 15.64 -13.00
N SER A 9 67.47 14.63 -12.84
CA SER A 9 68.53 14.30 -13.78
C SER A 9 67.96 13.93 -15.14
N THR A 10 68.52 14.51 -16.21
CA THR A 10 68.17 14.26 -17.61
C THR A 10 68.17 12.74 -17.93
N VAL A 11 69.09 11.99 -17.31
CA VAL A 11 69.21 10.54 -17.43
C VAL A 11 67.97 9.83 -16.89
N PHE A 12 67.39 10.31 -15.75
CA PHE A 12 66.17 9.75 -15.18
C PHE A 12 64.98 9.94 -16.07
N VAL A 13 64.83 11.11 -16.70
CA VAL A 13 63.74 11.41 -17.65
C VAL A 13 63.84 10.53 -18.90
N VAL A 14 65.04 10.32 -19.43
CA VAL A 14 65.25 9.47 -20.61
C VAL A 14 64.93 8.00 -20.29
N VAL A 15 65.32 7.47 -19.12
CA VAL A 15 64.99 6.11 -18.71
C VAL A 15 63.48 5.90 -18.55
N VAL A 16 62.76 6.85 -17.96
CA VAL A 16 61.31 6.77 -17.81
C VAL A 16 60.59 6.79 -19.17
N VAL A 17 61.05 7.62 -20.12
CA VAL A 17 60.47 7.67 -21.46
C VAL A 17 60.71 6.37 -22.23
N VAL A 18 61.92 5.77 -22.14
CA VAL A 18 62.22 4.50 -22.80
C VAL A 18 61.39 3.34 -22.21
N VAL A 19 61.21 3.30 -20.89
CA VAL A 19 60.38 2.27 -20.23
C VAL A 19 58.88 2.42 -20.65
N LEU A 20 58.38 3.64 -20.74
CA LEU A 20 57.02 3.90 -21.22
C LEU A 20 56.84 3.46 -22.67
N LEU A 21 57.79 3.72 -23.56
CA LEU A 21 57.71 3.30 -24.94
C LEU A 21 57.74 1.77 -25.11
N VAL A 22 58.52 1.08 -24.30
CA VAL A 22 58.56 -0.41 -24.28
C VAL A 22 57.24 -0.98 -23.79
N VAL A 23 56.67 -0.42 -22.73
CA VAL A 23 55.35 -0.86 -22.20
C VAL A 23 54.23 -0.64 -23.24
N ILE A 24 54.23 0.51 -23.92
CA ILE A 24 53.24 0.77 -24.99
C ILE A 24 53.46 -0.19 -26.17
N GLY A 25 54.69 -0.51 -26.56
CA GLY A 25 54.99 -1.47 -27.61
C GLY A 25 54.52 -2.90 -27.30
N VAL A 26 54.72 -3.33 -26.05
CA VAL A 26 54.29 -4.66 -25.57
C VAL A 26 52.76 -4.77 -25.51
N LEU A 27 52.10 -3.69 -25.08
CA LEU A 27 50.63 -3.64 -25.05
C LEU A 27 50.05 -3.60 -26.48
N ALA A 28 50.67 -2.87 -27.42
CA ALA A 28 50.23 -2.85 -28.81
C ALA A 28 50.44 -4.21 -29.50
N TYR A 29 51.55 -4.91 -29.22
CA TYR A 29 51.79 -6.25 -29.75
C TYR A 29 50.82 -7.28 -29.17
N ALA A 30 50.55 -7.25 -27.87
CA ALA A 30 49.52 -8.10 -27.23
C ALA A 30 48.14 -7.87 -27.79
N TYR A 31 47.79 -6.62 -28.08
CA TYR A 31 46.49 -6.28 -28.73
C TYR A 31 46.42 -6.79 -30.18
N ALA A 32 47.49 -6.67 -30.96
CA ALA A 32 47.53 -7.16 -32.33
C ALA A 32 47.53 -8.68 -32.47
N SER A 33 48.11 -9.41 -31.50
CA SER A 33 48.11 -10.88 -31.50
C SER A 33 46.81 -11.50 -31.08
N VAL A 34 45.92 -10.77 -30.41
CA VAL A 34 44.55 -11.23 -30.05
C VAL A 34 43.55 -11.00 -31.20
N SER A 35 43.85 -10.12 -32.16
CA SER A 35 42.94 -9.76 -33.25
C SER A 35 42.98 -10.70 -34.48
N GLY A 36 43.66 -11.86 -34.38
CA GLY A 36 43.93 -12.74 -35.53
C GLY A 36 43.00 -13.95 -35.71
N SER A 37 41.85 -14.05 -34.97
CA SER A 37 40.89 -15.13 -35.19
C SER A 37 39.52 -14.52 -35.48
N THR A 38 39.18 -14.35 -36.75
CA THR A 38 37.82 -13.99 -37.19
C THR A 38 36.92 -15.19 -37.03
N THR A 39 36.45 -15.45 -35.83
CA THR A 39 35.21 -16.21 -35.63
C THR A 39 34.08 -15.22 -35.81
N THR A 40 33.32 -15.36 -36.90
CA THR A 40 32.08 -14.61 -37.09
C THR A 40 31.09 -15.04 -36.01
N VAL A 41 31.17 -14.44 -34.85
CA VAL A 41 30.10 -14.50 -33.85
C VAL A 41 29.02 -13.58 -34.40
N THR A 42 27.96 -14.16 -34.91
CA THR A 42 26.70 -13.44 -35.11
C THR A 42 26.20 -13.04 -33.74
N THR A 43 26.68 -11.90 -33.24
CA THR A 43 26.04 -11.24 -32.09
C THR A 43 24.67 -10.79 -32.58
N THR A 44 23.67 -11.59 -32.27
CA THR A 44 22.32 -11.06 -32.17
C THR A 44 22.43 -9.96 -31.12
N SER A 45 22.45 -8.70 -31.56
CA SER A 45 22.22 -7.56 -30.66
C SER A 45 20.82 -7.76 -30.11
N THR A 46 20.71 -8.41 -28.95
CA THR A 46 19.63 -8.09 -28.04
C THR A 46 19.88 -6.63 -27.70
N THR A 47 19.15 -5.73 -28.35
CA THR A 47 18.92 -4.40 -27.81
C THR A 47 18.39 -4.69 -26.40
N ASP A 48 19.23 -4.50 -25.37
CA ASP A 48 18.75 -4.30 -24.02
C ASP A 48 17.83 -3.09 -24.12
N VAL A 49 16.56 -3.35 -24.32
CA VAL A 49 15.52 -2.35 -24.05
C VAL A 49 15.65 -2.11 -22.56
N THR A 50 16.34 -1.05 -22.18
CA THR A 50 16.37 -0.58 -20.80
C THR A 50 14.92 -0.19 -20.49
N MET A 51 14.18 -1.16 -19.95
CA MET A 51 12.82 -0.93 -19.48
C MET A 51 12.89 0.10 -18.36
N GLY A 52 11.95 1.04 -18.38
CA GLY A 52 11.83 2.03 -17.31
C GLY A 52 11.53 1.32 -15.97
N PRO A 53 11.74 1.99 -14.85
CA PRO A 53 11.44 1.42 -13.55
C PRO A 53 9.93 1.11 -13.44
N LEU A 54 9.61 0.01 -12.77
CA LEU A 54 8.23 -0.39 -12.47
C LEU A 54 7.54 0.70 -11.65
N VAL A 55 6.47 1.27 -12.15
CA VAL A 55 5.67 2.30 -11.47
C VAL A 55 4.53 1.66 -10.72
N SER A 56 4.32 2.04 -9.47
CA SER A 56 3.26 1.47 -8.64
C SER A 56 2.47 2.53 -7.90
N TYR A 57 1.15 2.36 -7.87
CA TYR A 57 0.24 3.04 -6.98
C TYR A 57 -0.13 2.13 -5.81
N SER A 58 -0.21 2.68 -4.62
CA SER A 58 -0.63 1.96 -3.42
C SER A 58 -1.56 2.82 -2.58
N ALA A 59 -2.61 2.22 -2.06
CA ALA A 59 -3.38 2.87 -0.99
C ALA A 59 -2.43 3.39 0.09
N ASP A 60 -2.63 4.63 0.53
CA ASP A 60 -1.74 5.38 1.43
C ASP A 60 -1.40 4.62 2.72
N ALA A 61 -2.40 3.94 3.29
CA ALA A 61 -2.25 3.12 4.49
C ALA A 61 -1.24 1.96 4.33
N TYR A 62 -0.89 1.58 3.10
CA TYR A 62 -0.04 0.42 2.79
C TYR A 62 1.20 0.79 1.96
N ALA A 63 1.52 2.07 1.87
CA ALA A 63 2.67 2.56 1.09
C ALA A 63 4.00 2.01 1.60
N THR A 64 4.16 1.91 2.92
CA THR A 64 5.37 1.38 3.58
C THR A 64 5.58 -0.10 3.25
N GLU A 65 4.55 -0.92 3.39
CA GLU A 65 4.58 -2.35 3.11
C GLU A 65 4.80 -2.63 1.63
N THR A 66 4.13 -1.86 0.77
CA THR A 66 4.30 -1.93 -0.69
C THR A 66 5.73 -1.58 -1.09
N ALA A 67 6.29 -0.51 -0.54
CA ALA A 67 7.67 -0.11 -0.82
C ALA A 67 8.67 -1.19 -0.35
N ALA A 68 8.45 -1.81 0.81
CA ALA A 68 9.29 -2.89 1.31
C ALA A 68 9.26 -4.12 0.40
N LEU A 69 8.07 -4.51 -0.10
CA LEU A 69 7.91 -5.62 -1.05
C LEU A 69 8.58 -5.32 -2.40
N LEU A 70 8.37 -4.14 -2.97
CA LEU A 70 8.99 -3.72 -4.23
C LEU A 70 10.51 -3.65 -4.13
N ASN A 71 11.05 -3.10 -3.05
CA ASN A 71 12.49 -3.04 -2.81
C ASN A 71 13.09 -4.45 -2.67
N SER A 72 12.40 -5.37 -2.01
CA SER A 72 12.83 -6.76 -1.89
C SER A 72 12.77 -7.48 -3.24
N PHE A 73 11.72 -7.27 -4.02
CA PHE A 73 11.58 -7.77 -5.38
C PHE A 73 12.73 -7.28 -6.29
N SER A 74 12.99 -5.97 -6.29
CA SER A 74 14.07 -5.36 -7.08
C SER A 74 15.45 -5.94 -6.73
N LYS A 75 15.72 -6.19 -5.43
CA LYS A 75 16.97 -6.81 -4.98
C LYS A 75 17.15 -8.25 -5.48
N VAL A 76 16.06 -9.01 -5.58
CA VAL A 76 16.10 -10.42 -5.99
C VAL A 76 16.15 -10.57 -7.50
N THR A 77 15.42 -9.73 -8.24
CA THR A 77 15.25 -9.86 -9.70
C THR A 77 16.17 -8.95 -10.50
N GLY A 78 16.65 -7.85 -9.91
CA GLY A 78 17.37 -6.79 -10.62
C GLY A 78 16.45 -5.82 -11.38
N ILE A 79 15.13 -6.03 -11.37
CA ILE A 79 14.16 -5.13 -12.01
C ILE A 79 14.10 -3.82 -11.24
N PRO A 80 14.34 -2.66 -11.90
CA PRO A 80 14.28 -1.38 -11.23
C PRO A 80 12.83 -1.03 -10.86
N VAL A 81 12.63 -0.42 -9.69
CA VAL A 81 11.33 0.05 -9.19
C VAL A 81 11.38 1.54 -8.91
N ALA A 82 10.34 2.27 -9.27
CA ALA A 82 10.15 3.66 -8.89
C ALA A 82 9.68 3.77 -7.41
N PRO A 83 9.84 4.93 -6.77
CA PRO A 83 9.16 5.19 -5.50
C PRO A 83 7.65 4.97 -5.63
N VAL A 84 7.04 4.40 -4.59
CA VAL A 84 5.58 4.17 -4.55
C VAL A 84 4.85 5.51 -4.60
N ILE A 85 3.88 5.63 -5.48
CA ILE A 85 2.92 6.73 -5.49
C ILE A 85 1.76 6.30 -4.58
N SER A 86 1.42 7.11 -3.58
CA SER A 86 0.40 6.74 -2.60
C SER A 86 -0.72 7.76 -2.48
N GLY A 87 -1.94 7.26 -2.31
CA GLY A 87 -3.15 8.06 -2.13
C GLY A 87 -4.32 7.22 -1.66
N GLY A 88 -5.50 7.82 -1.55
CA GLY A 88 -6.72 7.03 -1.35
C GLY A 88 -7.02 6.19 -2.60
N SER A 89 -7.34 4.91 -2.46
CA SER A 89 -7.48 3.96 -3.58
C SER A 89 -8.41 4.44 -4.71
N ASN A 90 -9.51 5.15 -4.39
CA ASN A 90 -10.41 5.68 -5.40
C ASN A 90 -9.81 6.88 -6.14
N ALA A 91 -9.02 7.70 -5.46
CA ALA A 91 -8.30 8.82 -6.06
C ALA A 91 -7.18 8.31 -6.97
N ASP A 92 -6.45 7.27 -6.54
CA ASP A 92 -5.42 6.59 -7.33
C ASP A 92 -6.01 5.98 -8.61
N ALA A 93 -7.13 5.24 -8.49
CA ALA A 93 -7.85 4.70 -9.65
C ALA A 93 -8.29 5.80 -10.63
N SER A 94 -8.72 6.97 -10.12
CA SER A 94 -9.09 8.11 -10.94
C SER A 94 -7.88 8.71 -11.68
N SER A 95 -6.72 8.77 -11.02
CA SER A 95 -5.47 9.24 -11.62
C SER A 95 -4.99 8.30 -12.73
N ILE A 96 -5.02 6.99 -12.50
CA ILE A 96 -4.70 5.96 -13.49
C ILE A 96 -5.64 6.06 -14.68
N LYS A 97 -6.94 6.16 -14.43
CA LYS A 97 -7.96 6.33 -15.48
C LYS A 97 -7.75 7.61 -16.31
N ALA A 98 -7.23 8.66 -15.70
CA ALA A 98 -6.87 9.91 -16.38
C ALA A 98 -5.56 9.83 -17.18
N GLY A 99 -4.86 8.70 -17.18
CA GLY A 99 -3.64 8.44 -17.97
C GLY A 99 -2.34 8.61 -17.20
N ALA A 100 -2.37 8.63 -15.87
CA ALA A 100 -1.13 8.58 -15.08
C ALA A 100 -0.42 7.22 -15.31
N PRO A 101 0.91 7.20 -15.45
CA PRO A 101 1.67 5.97 -15.62
C PRO A 101 1.47 5.05 -14.41
N ASP A 102 1.12 3.81 -14.65
CA ASP A 102 0.97 2.79 -13.61
C ASP A 102 1.19 1.40 -14.19
N ASP A 103 1.98 0.59 -13.51
CA ASP A 103 2.21 -0.82 -13.86
C ASP A 103 1.59 -1.75 -12.82
N VAL A 104 1.56 -1.35 -11.54
CA VAL A 104 1.01 -2.14 -10.44
C VAL A 104 0.10 -1.27 -9.57
N PHE A 105 -1.14 -1.67 -9.43
CA PHE A 105 -2.09 -1.00 -8.55
C PHE A 105 -2.45 -1.87 -7.34
N ILE A 106 -2.09 -1.40 -6.14
CA ILE A 106 -2.42 -2.01 -4.85
C ILE A 106 -3.49 -1.16 -4.17
N SER A 107 -4.64 -1.75 -3.91
CA SER A 107 -5.81 -1.07 -3.37
C SER A 107 -6.31 -1.69 -2.08
N SER A 108 -6.87 -0.88 -1.20
CA SER A 108 -7.60 -1.34 -0.01
C SER A 108 -9.06 -1.70 -0.29
N ALA A 109 -9.52 -1.55 -1.54
CA ALA A 109 -10.89 -1.84 -1.95
C ALA A 109 -10.91 -2.53 -3.32
N LEU A 110 -11.56 -3.69 -3.41
CA LEU A 110 -11.73 -4.42 -4.66
C LEU A 110 -12.40 -3.56 -5.74
N SER A 111 -13.41 -2.77 -5.37
CA SER A 111 -14.13 -1.89 -6.30
C SER A 111 -13.24 -0.88 -7.01
N ALA A 112 -12.16 -0.41 -6.39
CA ALA A 112 -11.24 0.52 -7.02
C ALA A 112 -10.48 -0.08 -8.22
N THR A 113 -10.34 -1.42 -8.28
CA THR A 113 -9.71 -2.13 -9.41
C THR A 113 -10.71 -2.53 -10.50
N ALA A 114 -12.01 -2.35 -10.23
CA ALA A 114 -13.10 -2.73 -11.13
C ALA A 114 -13.32 -1.71 -12.27
N PRO A 115 -14.04 -2.10 -13.35
CA PRO A 115 -14.39 -1.19 -14.44
C PRO A 115 -15.18 0.05 -13.99
N SER A 116 -15.89 0.00 -12.87
CA SER A 116 -16.60 1.16 -12.31
C SER A 116 -15.66 2.33 -12.00
N HIS A 117 -14.42 2.06 -11.58
CA HIS A 117 -13.40 3.06 -11.26
C HIS A 117 -12.34 3.19 -12.35
N LEU A 118 -11.68 2.08 -12.76
CA LEU A 118 -10.63 2.08 -13.78
C LEU A 118 -11.16 2.19 -15.22
N GLY A 119 -12.48 2.05 -15.44
CA GLY A 119 -13.04 2.07 -16.80
C GLY A 119 -12.48 0.91 -17.65
N ASN A 120 -12.09 1.24 -18.87
CA ASN A 120 -11.47 0.31 -19.83
C ASN A 120 -10.03 -0.09 -19.49
N LEU A 121 -9.42 0.50 -18.46
CA LEU A 121 -8.10 0.13 -17.99
C LEU A 121 -8.13 -1.01 -16.97
N SER A 122 -9.31 -1.41 -16.48
CA SER A 122 -9.44 -2.58 -15.62
C SER A 122 -9.06 -3.85 -16.38
N SER A 123 -8.17 -4.63 -15.80
CA SER A 123 -7.80 -5.96 -16.33
C SER A 123 -8.85 -7.04 -16.03
N ASN A 124 -9.92 -6.68 -15.32
CA ASN A 124 -11.00 -7.58 -14.88
C ASN A 124 -10.54 -8.75 -14.01
N TRP A 125 -9.40 -8.58 -13.32
CA TRP A 125 -8.93 -9.48 -12.28
C TRP A 125 -8.18 -8.69 -11.20
N ALA A 126 -8.20 -9.21 -9.98
CA ALA A 126 -7.38 -8.75 -8.87
C ALA A 126 -7.07 -9.91 -7.92
N ILE A 127 -5.97 -9.84 -7.20
CA ILE A 127 -5.59 -10.82 -6.19
C ILE A 127 -5.66 -10.17 -4.82
N GLY A 128 -6.53 -10.70 -3.93
CA GLY A 128 -6.57 -10.35 -2.52
C GLY A 128 -5.51 -11.14 -1.76
N PHE A 129 -4.50 -10.45 -1.24
CA PHE A 129 -3.31 -11.07 -0.65
C PHE A 129 -3.17 -10.85 0.85
N ALA A 130 -3.93 -9.92 1.41
CA ALA A 130 -3.94 -9.63 2.84
C ALA A 130 -5.28 -9.01 3.25
N SER A 131 -5.57 -9.00 4.55
CA SER A 131 -6.69 -8.29 5.14
C SER A 131 -6.23 -7.42 6.31
N ASP A 132 -7.01 -6.39 6.62
CA ASP A 132 -6.77 -5.46 7.72
C ASP A 132 -8.02 -5.24 8.54
N GLN A 133 -7.96 -4.38 9.55
CA GLN A 133 -9.06 -4.01 10.40
C GLN A 133 -9.03 -2.51 10.74
N MET A 134 -10.20 -1.92 10.91
CA MET A 134 -10.32 -0.58 11.44
C MET A 134 -10.03 -0.53 12.93
N VAL A 135 -9.32 0.50 13.35
CA VAL A 135 -9.02 0.81 14.74
C VAL A 135 -9.28 2.30 15.01
N VAL A 136 -9.35 2.67 16.28
CA VAL A 136 -9.29 4.08 16.72
C VAL A 136 -7.90 4.33 17.25
N ALA A 137 -7.07 5.01 16.45
CA ALA A 137 -5.69 5.34 16.82
C ALA A 137 -5.61 6.60 17.69
N TYR A 138 -4.53 6.68 18.47
CA TYR A 138 -4.16 7.81 19.30
C TYR A 138 -2.65 7.96 19.38
N SER A 139 -2.16 9.16 19.73
CA SER A 139 -0.74 9.45 19.84
C SER A 139 -0.32 9.69 21.31
N ASN A 140 0.97 9.87 21.53
CA ASN A 140 1.47 10.30 22.84
C ASN A 140 0.91 11.67 23.26
N ALA A 141 0.67 12.58 22.30
CA ALA A 141 0.03 13.87 22.62
C ALA A 141 -1.41 13.70 23.11
N THR A 142 -2.14 12.68 22.61
CA THR A 142 -3.49 12.34 23.08
C THR A 142 -3.49 11.99 24.58
N LEU A 143 -2.46 11.30 25.08
CA LEU A 143 -2.35 10.89 26.47
C LEU A 143 -2.24 12.06 27.46
N THR A 144 -1.84 13.24 27.00
CA THR A 144 -1.78 14.45 27.83
C THR A 144 -3.13 15.18 27.97
N ASN A 145 -4.12 14.80 27.14
CA ASN A 145 -5.48 15.34 27.21
C ASN A 145 -6.34 14.49 28.15
N THR A 146 -6.84 15.07 29.25
CA THR A 146 -7.59 14.35 30.29
C THR A 146 -8.87 13.69 29.73
N ALA A 147 -9.63 14.38 28.89
CA ALA A 147 -10.85 13.80 28.28
C ALA A 147 -10.50 12.60 27.38
N ALA A 148 -9.46 12.75 26.55
CA ALA A 148 -9.02 11.68 25.67
C ALA A 148 -8.47 10.48 26.44
N SER A 149 -7.68 10.69 27.50
CA SER A 149 -7.18 9.61 28.37
C SER A 149 -8.31 8.81 29.00
N THR A 150 -9.39 9.49 29.42
CA THR A 150 -10.60 8.81 29.93
C THR A 150 -11.26 7.95 28.85
N ILE A 151 -11.37 8.46 27.62
CA ILE A 151 -11.95 7.73 26.48
C ILE A 151 -11.07 6.51 26.11
N ILE A 152 -9.73 6.65 26.18
CA ILE A 152 -8.82 5.51 25.96
C ILE A 152 -9.10 4.39 26.98
N ILE A 153 -9.24 4.71 28.27
CA ILE A 153 -9.56 3.74 29.32
C ILE A 153 -10.92 3.05 29.04
N GLN A 154 -11.92 3.83 28.63
CA GLN A 154 -13.24 3.29 28.26
C GLN A 154 -13.13 2.32 27.06
N GLY A 155 -12.39 2.68 26.01
CA GLY A 155 -12.16 1.82 24.86
C GLY A 155 -11.42 0.52 25.21
N GLN A 156 -10.38 0.61 26.05
CA GLN A 156 -9.67 -0.57 26.57
C GLN A 156 -10.58 -1.48 27.40
N THR A 157 -11.44 -0.88 28.21
CA THR A 157 -12.44 -1.62 29.02
C THR A 157 -13.47 -2.30 28.13
N ALA A 158 -13.96 -1.60 27.11
CA ALA A 158 -14.88 -2.15 26.12
C ALA A 158 -14.26 -3.33 25.37
N ALA A 159 -13.04 -3.18 24.85
CA ALA A 159 -12.32 -4.24 24.15
C ALA A 159 -12.07 -5.49 25.01
N LYS A 160 -11.78 -5.29 26.30
CA LYS A 160 -11.53 -6.38 27.26
C LYS A 160 -12.79 -7.12 27.65
N SER A 161 -13.90 -6.41 27.85
CA SER A 161 -15.16 -7.00 28.36
C SER A 161 -16.06 -7.49 27.23
N ASN A 162 -15.97 -6.88 26.08
CA ASN A 162 -16.87 -6.97 24.94
C ASN A 162 -18.36 -6.73 25.27
N ALA A 163 -18.63 -5.97 26.36
CA ALA A 163 -19.98 -5.68 26.81
C ALA A 163 -20.57 -4.51 26.02
N THR A 164 -21.80 -4.67 25.50
CA THR A 164 -22.54 -3.65 24.77
C THR A 164 -22.57 -2.28 25.49
N SER A 165 -22.78 -2.28 26.81
CA SER A 165 -22.81 -1.05 27.60
C SER A 165 -21.47 -0.30 27.62
N ASN A 166 -20.35 -1.03 27.64
CA ASN A 166 -19.02 -0.43 27.62
C ASN A 166 -18.70 0.14 26.26
N TRP A 167 -19.04 -0.55 25.18
CA TRP A 167 -18.92 -0.04 23.81
C TRP A 167 -19.80 1.20 23.61
N ASN A 168 -21.05 1.18 24.09
CA ASN A 168 -21.92 2.36 24.04
C ASN A 168 -21.31 3.57 24.76
N SER A 169 -20.77 3.36 25.97
CA SER A 169 -20.11 4.42 26.75
C SER A 169 -18.90 4.99 26.02
N PHE A 170 -18.06 4.13 25.43
CA PHE A 170 -16.89 4.52 24.64
C PHE A 170 -17.27 5.38 23.43
N PHE A 171 -18.16 4.89 22.57
CA PHE A 171 -18.54 5.61 21.35
C PHE A 171 -19.30 6.90 21.66
N THR A 172 -20.15 6.93 22.70
CA THR A 172 -20.82 8.13 23.16
C THR A 172 -19.80 9.19 23.58
N ALA A 173 -18.81 8.84 24.37
CA ALA A 173 -17.76 9.77 24.81
C ALA A 173 -16.90 10.25 23.62
N LEU A 174 -16.48 9.33 22.73
CA LEU A 174 -15.65 9.63 21.57
C LEU A 174 -16.32 10.64 20.62
N THR A 175 -17.65 10.59 20.48
CA THR A 175 -18.41 11.40 19.52
C THR A 175 -19.15 12.58 20.15
N SER A 176 -18.98 12.82 21.46
CA SER A 176 -19.67 13.89 22.23
C SER A 176 -19.25 15.32 21.86
N GLY A 177 -18.09 15.47 21.20
CA GLY A 177 -17.46 16.77 20.94
C GLY A 177 -16.47 17.24 22.01
N SER A 178 -16.24 16.44 23.07
CA SER A 178 -15.21 16.71 24.08
C SER A 178 -13.78 16.53 23.56
N VAL A 179 -13.63 15.81 22.48
CA VAL A 179 -12.39 15.51 21.75
C VAL A 179 -12.63 15.64 20.25
N LYS A 180 -11.58 15.83 19.46
CA LYS A 180 -11.65 15.82 18.00
C LYS A 180 -11.26 14.45 17.45
N ALA A 181 -12.05 13.92 16.51
CA ALA A 181 -11.80 12.67 15.83
C ALA A 181 -11.57 12.91 14.34
N GLY A 182 -10.51 12.30 13.79
CA GLY A 182 -10.19 12.31 12.38
C GLY A 182 -10.87 11.17 11.63
N ILE A 183 -11.53 11.48 10.52
CA ILE A 183 -12.04 10.52 9.54
C ILE A 183 -11.74 11.12 8.16
N SER A 184 -10.97 10.41 7.32
CA SER A 184 -10.63 10.87 5.98
C SER A 184 -11.86 10.99 5.07
N ASN A 185 -11.69 11.62 3.91
CA ASN A 185 -12.75 11.82 2.95
C ASN A 185 -13.26 10.48 2.38
N PRO A 186 -14.50 10.07 2.65
CA PRO A 186 -15.03 8.77 2.25
C PRO A 186 -15.19 8.60 0.72
N VAL A 187 -15.23 9.70 -0.04
CA VAL A 187 -15.31 9.66 -1.51
C VAL A 187 -13.96 9.28 -2.13
N ALA A 188 -12.87 9.82 -1.58
CA ALA A 188 -11.52 9.63 -2.12
C ALA A 188 -10.79 8.43 -1.49
N ASP A 189 -11.06 8.17 -0.22
CA ASP A 189 -10.34 7.18 0.59
C ASP A 189 -11.29 6.13 1.20
N PRO A 190 -11.13 4.83 0.85
CA PRO A 190 -11.86 3.74 1.48
C PRO A 190 -11.70 3.69 3.01
N GLY A 191 -10.60 4.19 3.57
CA GLY A 191 -10.39 4.32 5.01
C GLY A 191 -11.42 5.24 5.66
N GLY A 192 -11.71 6.37 5.04
CA GLY A 192 -12.75 7.30 5.48
C GLY A 192 -14.15 6.72 5.41
N LEU A 193 -14.48 6.06 4.30
CA LEU A 193 -15.76 5.35 4.17
C LEU A 193 -15.93 4.33 5.29
N ARG A 194 -14.90 3.55 5.58
CA ARG A 194 -14.93 2.53 6.65
C ARG A 194 -14.99 3.15 8.04
N GLY A 195 -14.37 4.30 8.26
CA GLY A 195 -14.50 5.05 9.52
C GLY A 195 -15.95 5.44 9.81
N TRP A 196 -16.70 5.88 8.80
CA TRP A 196 -18.14 6.17 8.92
C TRP A 196 -18.95 4.90 9.16
N LEU A 197 -18.67 3.81 8.43
CA LEU A 197 -19.34 2.52 8.63
C LEU A 197 -19.08 1.95 10.03
N VAL A 198 -17.88 2.13 10.61
CA VAL A 198 -17.60 1.76 12.00
C VAL A 198 -18.57 2.47 12.96
N LEU A 199 -18.82 3.77 12.77
CA LEU A 199 -19.75 4.52 13.62
C LEU A 199 -21.21 4.07 13.43
N GLU A 200 -21.63 3.79 12.20
CA GLU A 200 -22.99 3.31 11.90
C GLU A 200 -23.24 1.90 12.46
N ILE A 201 -22.32 0.97 12.22
CA ILE A 201 -22.41 -0.39 12.74
C ILE A 201 -22.38 -0.37 14.27
N SER A 202 -21.52 0.44 14.88
CA SER A 202 -21.48 0.61 16.33
C SER A 202 -22.80 1.14 16.88
N GLY A 203 -23.40 2.12 16.23
CA GLY A 203 -24.70 2.67 16.59
C GLY A 203 -25.80 1.61 16.53
N TYR A 204 -25.80 0.78 15.48
CA TYR A 204 -26.72 -0.33 15.36
C TYR A 204 -26.55 -1.37 16.49
N LEU A 205 -25.31 -1.79 16.74
CA LEU A 205 -25.03 -2.86 17.72
C LEU A 205 -25.16 -2.40 19.17
N TYR A 206 -24.73 -1.17 19.48
CA TYR A 206 -24.56 -0.72 20.86
C TYR A 206 -25.55 0.35 21.30
N SER A 207 -26.40 0.85 20.40
CA SER A 207 -27.40 1.86 20.68
C SER A 207 -28.79 1.50 20.13
N ASN A 208 -29.26 0.29 20.43
CA ASN A 208 -30.60 -0.22 20.14
C ASN A 208 -31.01 -0.09 18.67
N GLY A 209 -30.13 -0.43 17.73
CA GLY A 209 -30.40 -0.36 16.29
C GLY A 209 -30.29 1.04 15.66
N ASN A 210 -29.89 2.06 16.43
CA ASN A 210 -29.77 3.43 15.94
C ASN A 210 -28.42 3.68 15.23
N GLN A 211 -28.36 3.47 13.92
CA GLN A 211 -27.15 3.67 13.12
C GLN A 211 -26.57 5.10 13.22
N SER A 212 -27.39 6.12 13.47
CA SER A 212 -26.97 7.51 13.57
C SER A 212 -26.55 7.94 14.98
N ALA A 213 -26.57 7.02 15.96
CA ALA A 213 -26.35 7.35 17.38
C ALA A 213 -25.01 8.04 17.64
N TYR A 214 -23.96 7.71 16.89
CA TYR A 214 -22.62 8.28 17.06
C TYR A 214 -22.22 9.22 15.91
N VAL A 215 -22.77 9.02 14.73
CA VAL A 215 -22.55 9.89 13.55
C VAL A 215 -23.12 11.29 13.82
N THR A 216 -24.38 11.36 14.24
CA THR A 216 -25.07 12.63 14.42
C THR A 216 -24.44 13.54 15.48
N PRO A 217 -24.07 13.08 16.69
CA PRO A 217 -23.38 13.90 17.68
C PRO A 217 -22.01 14.39 17.18
N LEU A 218 -21.22 13.53 16.55
CA LEU A 218 -19.91 13.90 16.02
C LEU A 218 -20.01 15.03 14.99
N LEU A 219 -20.96 14.94 14.05
CA LEU A 219 -21.18 15.97 13.04
C LEU A 219 -21.73 17.27 13.66
N LYS A 220 -22.72 17.17 14.57
CA LYS A 220 -23.32 18.36 15.22
C LYS A 220 -22.35 19.12 16.09
N SER A 221 -21.43 18.43 16.75
CA SER A 221 -20.41 19.08 17.60
C SER A 221 -19.32 19.80 16.79
N GLY A 222 -19.19 19.49 15.47
CA GLY A 222 -18.08 19.98 14.66
C GLY A 222 -16.72 19.39 15.06
N ALA A 223 -16.71 18.29 15.82
CA ALA A 223 -15.49 17.64 16.29
C ALA A 223 -14.89 16.66 15.26
N ASN A 224 -15.58 16.40 14.16
CA ASN A 224 -15.00 15.66 13.04
C ASN A 224 -13.99 16.52 12.28
N VAL A 225 -12.79 16.01 12.10
CA VAL A 225 -11.74 16.60 11.25
C VAL A 225 -11.51 15.66 10.07
N THR A 226 -11.47 16.21 8.86
CA THR A 226 -11.29 15.41 7.65
C THR A 226 -10.02 15.81 6.89
N GLY A 227 -9.36 14.85 6.27
CA GLY A 227 -8.26 14.99 5.31
C GLY A 227 -8.62 14.32 4.00
N ALA A 228 -7.86 14.53 2.94
CA ALA A 228 -8.09 13.86 1.66
C ALA A 228 -7.92 12.32 1.81
N ASN A 229 -6.95 11.90 2.60
CA ASN A 229 -6.67 10.50 2.95
C ASN A 229 -6.32 10.38 4.44
N SER A 230 -6.14 9.15 4.92
CA SER A 230 -5.84 8.87 6.32
C SER A 230 -4.45 9.38 6.75
N ALA A 231 -3.46 9.34 5.85
CA ALA A 231 -2.11 9.79 6.13
C ALA A 231 -2.04 11.30 6.42
N ASP A 232 -2.89 12.12 5.79
CA ASP A 232 -2.99 13.57 6.05
C ASP A 232 -3.37 13.88 7.51
N LEU A 233 -3.98 12.94 8.21
CA LEU A 233 -4.47 13.11 9.58
C LEU A 233 -3.48 12.60 10.64
N VAL A 234 -2.40 11.92 10.24
CA VAL A 234 -1.38 11.39 11.16
C VAL A 234 -0.62 12.52 11.86
N ALA A 235 -0.13 13.51 11.13
CA ALA A 235 0.57 14.66 11.72
C ALA A 235 -0.33 15.50 12.65
N PRO A 236 -1.59 15.82 12.31
CA PRO A 236 -2.56 16.40 13.24
C PRO A 236 -2.78 15.57 14.52
N LEU A 237 -2.80 14.23 14.43
CA LEU A 237 -2.91 13.35 15.59
C LEU A 237 -1.64 13.40 16.44
N GLN A 238 -0.46 13.30 15.84
CA GLN A 238 0.82 13.34 16.52
C GLN A 238 1.08 14.68 17.24
N SER A 239 0.58 15.79 16.67
CA SER A 239 0.65 17.12 17.28
C SER A 239 -0.43 17.40 18.32
N GLY A 240 -1.44 16.53 18.48
CA GLY A 240 -2.56 16.71 19.39
C GLY A 240 -3.64 17.68 18.89
N GLN A 241 -3.61 18.08 17.62
CA GLN A 241 -4.68 18.88 17.00
C GLN A 241 -5.99 18.09 16.91
N ILE A 242 -5.89 16.77 16.70
CA ILE A 242 -6.95 15.79 16.90
C ILE A 242 -6.49 14.79 17.95
N GLN A 243 -7.41 14.16 18.66
CA GLN A 243 -7.10 13.19 19.72
C GLN A 243 -7.25 11.76 19.26
N PHE A 244 -8.12 11.51 18.29
CA PHE A 244 -8.37 10.17 17.77
C PHE A 244 -8.42 10.19 16.25
N LEU A 245 -8.07 9.04 15.64
CA LEU A 245 -8.10 8.85 14.18
C LEU A 245 -8.66 7.46 13.87
N PHE A 246 -9.69 7.40 13.04
CA PHE A 246 -10.17 6.15 12.45
C PHE A 246 -9.23 5.79 11.29
N ILE A 247 -8.50 4.69 11.45
CA ILE A 247 -7.43 4.28 10.52
C ILE A 247 -7.32 2.75 10.50
N TYR A 248 -6.64 2.20 9.51
CA TYR A 248 -6.30 0.79 9.50
C TYR A 248 -5.26 0.47 10.57
N LYS A 249 -5.34 -0.74 11.13
CA LYS A 249 -4.40 -1.18 12.16
C LYS A 249 -2.96 -1.23 11.67
N SER A 250 -2.74 -1.70 10.44
CA SER A 250 -1.40 -1.75 9.84
C SER A 250 -0.78 -0.36 9.77
N ALA A 251 -1.55 0.64 9.30
CA ALA A 251 -1.10 2.02 9.23
C ALA A 251 -0.82 2.59 10.63
N ALA A 252 -1.67 2.32 11.62
CA ALA A 252 -1.40 2.75 13.00
C ALA A 252 -0.09 2.17 13.55
N ILE A 253 0.22 0.90 13.23
CA ILE A 253 1.49 0.25 13.60
C ILE A 253 2.67 0.89 12.86
N SER A 254 2.57 1.07 11.56
CA SER A 254 3.63 1.66 10.72
C SER A 254 3.97 3.10 11.15
N ASP A 255 2.98 3.87 11.59
CA ASP A 255 3.13 5.25 12.05
C ASP A 255 3.51 5.36 13.55
N GLY A 256 3.71 4.21 14.23
CA GLY A 256 4.08 4.19 15.66
C GLY A 256 3.01 4.73 16.59
N LEU A 257 1.73 4.63 16.20
CA LEU A 257 0.59 5.09 16.97
C LEU A 257 0.10 4.03 17.97
N GLY A 258 -0.43 4.48 19.10
CA GLY A 258 -1.27 3.63 19.93
C GLY A 258 -2.65 3.43 19.28
N TYR A 259 -3.32 2.32 19.56
CA TYR A 259 -4.66 2.08 19.03
C TYR A 259 -5.56 1.32 20.00
N LEU A 260 -6.86 1.52 19.83
CA LEU A 260 -7.93 0.77 20.46
C LEU A 260 -8.48 -0.23 19.44
N ALA A 261 -8.34 -1.52 19.74
CA ALA A 261 -8.91 -2.57 18.93
C ALA A 261 -10.44 -2.57 19.08
N LEU A 262 -11.15 -2.68 17.97
CA LEU A 262 -12.61 -2.73 17.94
C LEU A 262 -13.11 -4.19 17.81
N ASP A 263 -14.36 -4.43 18.20
CA ASP A 263 -15.00 -5.73 18.01
C ASP A 263 -15.02 -6.14 16.53
N SER A 264 -14.93 -7.45 16.26
CA SER A 264 -14.87 -7.97 14.89
C SER A 264 -16.11 -7.68 14.06
N HIS A 265 -17.29 -7.48 14.67
CA HIS A 265 -18.49 -7.05 13.97
C HIS A 265 -18.42 -5.58 13.52
N VAL A 266 -17.53 -4.80 14.10
CA VAL A 266 -17.40 -3.36 13.83
C VAL A 266 -16.19 -3.03 12.97
N ASN A 267 -15.09 -3.74 13.15
CA ASN A 267 -13.78 -3.39 12.58
C ASN A 267 -13.60 -3.80 11.11
N LEU A 268 -14.61 -4.42 10.49
CA LEU A 268 -14.62 -4.82 9.07
C LEU A 268 -13.51 -5.83 8.69
N SER A 269 -12.96 -6.58 9.65
CA SER A 269 -11.85 -7.52 9.34
C SER A 269 -12.31 -8.94 9.00
N ASN A 270 -13.54 -9.32 9.36
CA ASN A 270 -13.98 -10.71 9.31
C ASN A 270 -14.73 -11.03 8.01
N PRO A 271 -14.15 -11.82 7.08
CA PRO A 271 -14.81 -12.21 5.84
C PRO A 271 -16.12 -12.97 6.06
N SER A 272 -16.26 -13.71 7.17
CA SER A 272 -17.50 -14.43 7.49
C SER A 272 -18.67 -13.50 7.83
N LEU A 273 -18.41 -12.23 8.12
CA LEU A 273 -19.40 -11.19 8.37
C LEU A 273 -19.71 -10.34 7.13
N ALA A 274 -19.27 -10.73 5.94
CA ALA A 274 -19.48 -9.95 4.71
C ALA A 274 -20.96 -9.62 4.46
N ALA A 275 -21.86 -10.60 4.68
CA ALA A 275 -23.30 -10.38 4.55
C ALA A 275 -23.81 -9.34 5.56
N PHE A 276 -23.38 -9.42 6.82
CA PHE A 276 -23.72 -8.44 7.84
C PHE A 276 -23.19 -7.05 7.52
N TYR A 277 -21.92 -6.92 7.11
CA TYR A 277 -21.37 -5.61 6.76
C TYR A 277 -22.12 -4.97 5.59
N SER A 278 -22.60 -5.77 4.63
CA SER A 278 -23.34 -5.28 3.46
C SER A 278 -24.75 -4.72 3.79
N GLU A 279 -25.24 -4.88 5.00
CA GLU A 279 -26.46 -4.23 5.48
C GLU A 279 -26.27 -2.72 5.71
N PHE A 280 -25.04 -2.29 5.87
CA PHE A 280 -24.63 -0.90 6.09
C PHE A 280 -24.07 -0.30 4.80
N SER A 281 -24.23 1.02 4.63
CA SER A 281 -23.76 1.65 3.40
C SER A 281 -23.57 3.14 3.59
N TYR A 282 -22.53 3.66 2.94
CA TYR A 282 -22.33 5.10 2.80
C TYR A 282 -22.82 5.57 1.44
N THR A 283 -23.54 6.71 1.40
CA THR A 283 -24.06 7.30 0.17
C THR A 283 -23.46 8.69 -0.03
N ASP A 284 -22.88 8.92 -1.18
CA ASP A 284 -22.32 10.19 -1.62
C ASP A 284 -22.76 10.55 -3.04
N SER A 285 -22.13 11.56 -3.66
CA SER A 285 -22.43 11.99 -5.03
C SER A 285 -22.04 10.95 -6.11
N ALA A 286 -21.15 10.02 -5.78
CA ALA A 286 -20.75 8.93 -6.69
C ALA A 286 -21.69 7.72 -6.61
N GLY A 287 -22.51 7.64 -5.55
CA GLY A 287 -23.48 6.58 -5.36
C GLY A 287 -23.49 5.98 -3.96
N LYS A 288 -24.06 4.79 -3.87
CA LYS A 288 -24.14 4.01 -2.62
C LYS A 288 -23.06 2.93 -2.60
N THR A 289 -22.18 2.98 -1.60
CA THR A 289 -21.16 1.96 -1.36
C THR A 289 -21.53 1.12 -0.14
N MET A 290 -21.61 -0.20 -0.31
CA MET A 290 -21.94 -1.14 0.75
C MET A 290 -20.71 -1.44 1.60
N GLY A 291 -20.93 -1.74 2.88
CA GLY A 291 -19.90 -2.26 3.77
C GLY A 291 -19.40 -3.63 3.31
N ALA A 292 -18.10 -3.85 3.45
CA ALA A 292 -17.43 -5.09 3.07
C ALA A 292 -16.19 -5.33 3.94
N PRO A 293 -15.73 -6.59 4.06
CA PRO A 293 -14.44 -6.87 4.69
C PRO A 293 -13.29 -6.11 4.02
N ILE A 294 -12.30 -5.74 4.81
CA ILE A 294 -11.09 -5.08 4.32
C ILE A 294 -10.18 -6.14 3.70
N VAL A 295 -9.97 -6.05 2.41
CA VAL A 295 -9.04 -6.91 1.67
C VAL A 295 -8.13 -6.04 0.83
N LEU A 296 -6.83 -6.25 0.98
CA LEU A 296 -5.83 -5.64 0.11
C LEU A 296 -5.77 -6.43 -1.18
N VAL A 297 -5.91 -5.73 -2.28
CA VAL A 297 -5.89 -6.34 -3.61
C VAL A 297 -4.79 -5.72 -4.47
N VAL A 298 -4.23 -6.53 -5.37
CA VAL A 298 -3.29 -6.10 -6.40
C VAL A 298 -3.83 -6.46 -7.77
N THR A 299 -3.63 -5.56 -8.73
CA THR A 299 -3.91 -5.78 -10.16
C THR A 299 -2.83 -5.12 -11.02
N VAL A 300 -2.77 -5.50 -12.30
CA VAL A 300 -1.96 -4.86 -13.34
C VAL A 300 -2.95 -4.20 -14.30
N PRO A 301 -3.05 -2.86 -14.34
CA PRO A 301 -3.93 -2.16 -15.26
C PRO A 301 -3.56 -2.42 -16.73
N LEU A 302 -4.53 -2.34 -17.63
CA LEU A 302 -4.29 -2.52 -19.07
C LEU A 302 -3.44 -1.40 -19.70
N SER A 303 -3.21 -0.30 -18.99
CA SER A 303 -2.30 0.79 -19.36
C SER A 303 -0.84 0.49 -19.08
N SER A 304 -0.52 -0.57 -18.32
CA SER A 304 0.85 -0.92 -17.97
C SER A 304 1.76 -1.05 -19.20
N THR A 305 2.88 -0.37 -19.16
CA THR A 305 3.94 -0.45 -20.19
C THR A 305 5.01 -1.49 -19.85
N ASN A 306 5.05 -1.95 -18.60
CA ASN A 306 5.96 -2.98 -18.09
C ASN A 306 5.17 -4.21 -17.59
N THR A 307 4.19 -4.65 -18.39
CA THR A 307 3.21 -5.71 -17.98
C THR A 307 3.90 -7.00 -17.54
N SER A 308 5.00 -7.40 -18.19
CA SER A 308 5.74 -8.64 -17.86
C SER A 308 6.33 -8.57 -16.46
N GLU A 309 7.02 -7.47 -16.14
CA GLU A 309 7.68 -7.22 -14.86
C GLU A 309 6.64 -6.98 -13.74
N ALA A 310 5.53 -6.33 -14.08
CA ALA A 310 4.41 -6.15 -13.17
C ALA A 310 3.79 -7.50 -12.77
N LEU A 311 3.60 -8.41 -13.72
CA LEU A 311 3.11 -9.77 -13.44
C LEU A 311 4.14 -10.60 -12.66
N GLU A 312 5.45 -10.40 -12.90
CA GLU A 312 6.50 -11.02 -12.10
C GLU A 312 6.48 -10.52 -10.65
N PHE A 313 6.27 -9.21 -10.45
CA PHE A 313 6.06 -8.65 -9.11
C PHE A 313 4.82 -9.24 -8.44
N VAL A 314 3.69 -9.38 -9.15
CA VAL A 314 2.47 -10.01 -8.58
C VAL A 314 2.75 -11.45 -8.15
N GLN A 315 3.50 -12.23 -8.94
CA GLN A 315 3.92 -13.58 -8.54
C GLN A 315 4.83 -13.57 -7.31
N TYR A 316 5.76 -12.61 -7.24
CA TYR A 316 6.63 -12.42 -6.08
C TYR A 316 5.81 -12.07 -4.83
N LEU A 317 4.87 -11.13 -4.94
CA LEU A 317 3.99 -10.71 -3.85
C LEU A 317 3.21 -11.89 -3.28
N VAL A 318 2.54 -12.68 -4.12
CA VAL A 318 1.76 -13.86 -3.69
C VAL A 318 2.62 -14.87 -2.94
N LYS A 319 3.84 -15.10 -3.39
CA LYS A 319 4.78 -16.05 -2.74
C LYS A 319 5.37 -15.52 -1.43
N ASN A 320 5.34 -14.20 -1.21
CA ASN A 320 5.98 -13.54 -0.07
C ASN A 320 5.00 -12.77 0.82
N SER A 321 3.68 -12.86 0.56
CA SER A 321 2.62 -12.14 1.30
C SER A 321 2.66 -12.42 2.81
N ALA A 322 3.09 -13.62 3.23
CA ALA A 322 3.24 -13.99 4.64
C ALA A 322 4.14 -13.02 5.45
N SER A 323 5.10 -12.36 4.81
CA SER A 323 5.97 -11.36 5.44
C SER A 323 5.22 -10.12 5.94
N LEU A 324 4.03 -9.85 5.38
CA LEU A 324 3.17 -8.71 5.73
C LEU A 324 2.57 -8.81 7.14
N SER A 325 2.60 -10.01 7.75
CA SER A 325 2.18 -10.18 9.14
C SER A 325 2.99 -9.34 10.14
N SER A 326 4.24 -9.00 9.81
CA SER A 326 5.09 -8.10 10.61
C SER A 326 4.54 -6.66 10.69
N TYR A 327 3.71 -6.27 9.73
CA TYR A 327 3.02 -4.98 9.70
C TYR A 327 1.60 -5.04 10.32
N GLY A 328 1.25 -6.15 10.96
CA GLY A 328 -0.07 -6.32 11.60
C GLY A 328 -1.19 -6.74 10.64
N LEU A 329 -0.87 -6.99 9.37
CA LEU A 329 -1.80 -7.53 8.39
C LEU A 329 -2.03 -9.02 8.62
N VAL A 330 -3.21 -9.50 8.23
CA VAL A 330 -3.56 -10.92 8.24
C VAL A 330 -3.46 -11.44 6.81
N THR A 331 -2.60 -12.44 6.61
CA THR A 331 -2.45 -13.09 5.30
C THR A 331 -3.23 -14.39 5.27
N PRO A 332 -4.04 -14.63 4.24
CA PRO A 332 -4.78 -15.88 4.10
C PRO A 332 -3.83 -17.05 3.78
N PRO A 333 -4.22 -18.29 4.07
CA PRO A 333 -3.43 -19.48 3.69
C PRO A 333 -3.26 -19.64 2.18
N LYS A 334 -4.17 -19.07 1.40
CA LYS A 334 -4.16 -18.94 -0.07
C LYS A 334 -4.74 -17.60 -0.42
N ASP A 335 -4.10 -16.91 -1.34
CA ASP A 335 -4.57 -15.62 -1.79
C ASP A 335 -5.87 -15.75 -2.62
N LEU A 336 -6.66 -14.69 -2.64
CA LEU A 336 -8.01 -14.67 -3.19
C LEU A 336 -7.99 -14.15 -4.63
N LEU A 337 -8.38 -14.96 -5.62
CA LEU A 337 -8.53 -14.49 -6.99
C LEU A 337 -9.95 -13.98 -7.23
N TYR A 338 -10.08 -12.70 -7.50
CA TYR A 338 -11.30 -12.08 -8.01
C TYR A 338 -11.18 -11.93 -9.52
N SER A 339 -12.20 -12.37 -10.27
CA SER A 339 -12.16 -12.24 -11.74
C SER A 339 -13.55 -12.20 -12.34
N SER A 340 -13.76 -11.21 -13.22
CA SER A 340 -14.92 -11.10 -14.11
C SER A 340 -14.56 -11.39 -15.56
N ILE A 341 -13.41 -12.02 -15.83
CA ILE A 341 -12.96 -12.36 -17.16
C ILE A 341 -13.88 -13.43 -17.76
N THR A 342 -14.40 -13.14 -18.95
CA THR A 342 -15.21 -14.04 -19.77
C THR A 342 -14.56 -14.23 -21.14
N ALA A 343 -14.82 -15.38 -21.79
CA ALA A 343 -14.30 -15.64 -23.13
C ALA A 343 -14.64 -14.50 -24.10
N PRO A 344 -13.76 -14.10 -25.03
CA PRO A 344 -12.47 -14.75 -25.37
C PRO A 344 -11.28 -14.35 -24.50
N GLN A 345 -11.43 -13.43 -23.53
CA GLN A 345 -10.35 -13.02 -22.63
C GLN A 345 -9.95 -14.19 -21.74
N THR A 346 -8.66 -14.24 -21.39
CA THR A 346 -8.10 -15.20 -20.45
C THR A 346 -7.24 -14.48 -19.40
N LEU A 347 -7.11 -15.07 -18.24
CA LEU A 347 -6.14 -14.60 -17.24
C LEU A 347 -4.72 -14.62 -17.84
N PRO A 348 -3.84 -13.69 -17.48
CA PRO A 348 -2.42 -13.76 -17.83
C PRO A 348 -1.81 -15.11 -17.42
N SER A 349 -0.90 -15.64 -18.23
CA SER A 349 -0.26 -16.94 -17.97
C SER A 349 0.43 -17.02 -16.60
N ALA A 350 1.00 -15.90 -16.14
CA ALA A 350 1.59 -15.78 -14.82
C ALA A 350 0.56 -16.04 -13.69
N ILE A 351 -0.66 -15.53 -13.85
CA ILE A 351 -1.74 -15.73 -12.87
C ILE A 351 -2.31 -17.14 -12.96
N GLN A 352 -2.46 -17.69 -14.18
CA GLN A 352 -2.86 -19.10 -14.39
C GLN A 352 -1.86 -20.06 -13.71
N ALA A 353 -0.55 -19.75 -13.77
CA ALA A 353 0.48 -20.53 -13.10
C ALA A 353 0.29 -20.52 -11.56
N LEU A 354 -0.06 -19.39 -10.95
CA LEU A 354 -0.35 -19.33 -9.52
C LEU A 354 -1.58 -20.17 -9.13
N VAL A 355 -2.63 -20.16 -9.96
CA VAL A 355 -3.82 -21.01 -9.77
C VAL A 355 -3.43 -22.48 -9.83
N SER A 356 -2.68 -22.89 -10.85
CA SER A 356 -2.27 -24.30 -11.03
C SER A 356 -1.32 -24.79 -9.93
N GLN A 357 -0.53 -23.90 -9.32
CA GLN A 357 0.29 -24.18 -8.14
C GLN A 357 -0.53 -24.25 -6.84
N GLY A 358 -1.83 -23.95 -6.88
CA GLY A 358 -2.71 -23.97 -5.71
C GLY A 358 -2.45 -22.82 -4.72
N LEU A 359 -1.79 -21.74 -5.17
CA LEU A 359 -1.52 -20.55 -4.36
C LEU A 359 -2.71 -19.58 -4.33
N LEU A 360 -3.58 -19.65 -5.34
CA LEU A 360 -4.79 -18.85 -5.45
C LEU A 360 -6.04 -19.71 -5.31
N VAL A 361 -7.09 -19.12 -4.73
CA VAL A 361 -8.45 -19.69 -4.69
C VAL A 361 -9.44 -18.68 -5.26
N GLN A 362 -10.35 -19.15 -6.12
CA GLN A 362 -11.40 -18.28 -6.69
C GLN A 362 -12.30 -17.74 -5.58
N ALA A 363 -12.47 -16.41 -5.54
CA ALA A 363 -13.23 -15.72 -4.49
C ALA A 363 -14.52 -15.07 -5.02
N GLY A 364 -14.59 -14.75 -6.32
CA GLY A 364 -15.77 -14.14 -6.91
C GLY A 364 -15.44 -13.22 -8.09
N PRO A 365 -16.43 -12.46 -8.56
CA PRO A 365 -16.20 -11.42 -9.56
C PRO A 365 -15.49 -10.21 -8.96
N ILE A 366 -14.97 -9.36 -9.86
CA ILE A 366 -14.38 -8.06 -9.52
C ILE A 366 -15.44 -6.97 -9.61
#